data_e61e40dfe0ba44418391e500f75c8ea3
#
_entry.id   e61e40dfe0ba44418391e500f75c8ea3
#
_cell.length_a   1.000
_cell.length_b   1.000
_cell.length_c   1.000
_cell.angle_alpha   90.00
_cell.angle_beta   90.00
_cell.angle_gamma   90.00
#
_symmetry.space_group_name_H-M   'P 1'
#
loop_
_entity.id
_entity.type
_entity.pdbx_description
1 polymer ?
#
loop_
_entity_poly.entity_id
_entity_poly.type
_entity_poly.pdbx_seq_one_letter_code
_entity_poly.pdbx_strand_id
1 'polypeptide(L)'
;MPVQNMTGESPLERQVWLYRELYGLPCRASGPRITLSTSDVSAINAPSGLAALIDDELFWSKKVTPILDEGTGSGDLILLAAPSPLDMSCCAADLRRRARFEFLPPGRQIALPSTLPPPGPEPHWFRYPQSERLQPITAVLRAIRIVLRDIPRTYPA
;
A
#
# COMPACT_ATOMS: atom_id res chain seq x y z
N MET A 1 29.42 -14.86 -2.23
CA MET A 1 28.76 -14.46 -3.47
C MET A 1 27.28 -14.68 -3.40
N PRO A 2 26.48 -13.67 -3.73
CA PRO A 2 25.02 -13.79 -3.61
C PRO A 2 24.40 -14.93 -4.41
N VAL A 3 25.01 -15.27 -5.55
CA VAL A 3 24.48 -16.31 -6.43
C VAL A 3 24.50 -17.69 -5.78
N GLN A 4 25.49 -17.96 -4.95
CA GLN A 4 25.58 -19.25 -4.26
C GLN A 4 24.54 -19.40 -3.16
N ASN A 5 24.19 -18.30 -2.50
CA ASN A 5 23.19 -18.30 -1.43
C ASN A 5 21.78 -18.46 -1.97
N MET A 6 21.56 -18.08 -3.23
CA MET A 6 20.24 -18.17 -3.85
C MET A 6 19.90 -19.58 -4.36
N THR A 7 20.89 -20.46 -4.45
CA THR A 7 20.67 -21.80 -5.01
C THR A 7 19.84 -22.70 -4.09
N GLY A 8 19.81 -22.44 -2.79
CA GLY A 8 19.02 -23.19 -1.82
C GLY A 8 17.76 -22.47 -1.35
N GLU A 9 17.49 -21.26 -1.86
CA GLU A 9 16.35 -20.48 -1.45
C GLU A 9 15.09 -20.89 -2.20
N SER A 10 13.96 -20.91 -1.50
CA SER A 10 12.67 -21.10 -2.14
C SER A 10 12.33 -19.89 -3.01
N PRO A 11 11.45 -20.05 -4.03
CA PRO A 11 10.97 -18.90 -4.80
C PRO A 11 10.31 -17.83 -3.93
N LEU A 12 9.66 -18.25 -2.86
CA LEU A 12 9.00 -17.33 -1.92
C LEU A 12 10.03 -16.47 -1.18
N GLU A 13 11.10 -17.08 -0.67
CA GLU A 13 12.17 -16.36 0.03
C GLU A 13 12.88 -15.38 -0.88
N ARG A 14 13.08 -15.76 -2.13
CA ARG A 14 13.68 -14.89 -3.15
C ARG A 14 12.81 -13.67 -3.39
N GLN A 15 11.51 -13.86 -3.47
CA GLN A 15 10.58 -12.76 -3.69
C GLN A 15 10.49 -11.84 -2.48
N VAL A 16 10.54 -12.37 -1.26
CA VAL A 16 10.65 -11.57 -0.04
C VAL A 16 11.90 -10.70 -0.10
N TRP A 17 13.04 -11.28 -0.50
CA TRP A 17 14.29 -10.53 -0.63
C TRP A 17 14.14 -9.37 -1.62
N LEU A 18 13.53 -9.62 -2.79
CA LEU A 18 13.30 -8.58 -3.79
C LEU A 18 12.44 -7.44 -3.25
N TYR A 19 11.34 -7.78 -2.59
CA TYR A 19 10.47 -6.75 -2.00
C TYR A 19 11.21 -5.91 -0.95
N ARG A 20 12.00 -6.53 -0.10
CA ARG A 20 12.73 -5.83 0.95
C ARG A 20 13.84 -4.96 0.40
N GLU A 21 14.64 -5.51 -0.51
CA GLU A 21 15.86 -4.83 -0.99
C GLU A 21 15.59 -3.82 -2.10
N LEU A 22 14.70 -4.14 -3.02
CA LEU A 22 14.43 -3.24 -4.15
C LEU A 22 13.35 -2.21 -3.86
N TYR A 23 12.42 -2.51 -2.98
CA TYR A 23 11.25 -1.66 -2.79
C TYR A 23 11.03 -1.21 -1.35
N GLY A 24 11.90 -1.60 -0.44
CA GLY A 24 11.80 -1.17 0.95
C GLY A 24 10.54 -1.64 1.67
N LEU A 25 9.95 -2.76 1.23
CA LEU A 25 8.77 -3.33 1.87
C LEU A 25 9.21 -4.28 2.98
N PRO A 26 8.95 -3.98 4.27
CA PRO A 26 9.39 -4.81 5.38
C PRO A 26 8.50 -6.05 5.55
N CYS A 27 8.50 -6.90 4.54
CA CYS A 27 7.69 -8.11 4.50
C CYS A 27 8.46 -9.34 4.96
N ARG A 28 7.75 -10.43 5.14
CA ARG A 28 8.31 -11.71 5.53
C ARG A 28 7.50 -12.86 4.94
N ALA A 29 8.12 -14.02 4.82
CA ALA A 29 7.40 -15.23 4.47
C ALA A 29 6.63 -15.72 5.70
N SER A 30 5.38 -16.10 5.48
CA SER A 30 4.49 -16.65 6.51
C SER A 30 3.74 -17.83 5.89
N GLY A 31 4.28 -19.03 6.07
CA GLY A 31 3.77 -20.22 5.38
C GLY A 31 3.90 -20.05 3.87
N PRO A 32 2.84 -20.28 3.10
CA PRO A 32 2.86 -20.14 1.64
C PRO A 32 2.70 -18.68 1.18
N ARG A 33 2.61 -17.72 2.10
CA ARG A 33 2.31 -16.33 1.77
C ARG A 33 3.48 -15.42 2.12
N ILE A 34 3.50 -14.26 1.48
CA ILE A 34 4.34 -13.13 1.88
C ILE A 34 3.44 -12.14 2.59
N THR A 35 3.78 -11.74 3.80
CA THR A 35 2.97 -10.83 4.59
C THR A 35 3.73 -9.59 5.01
N LEU A 36 3.00 -8.50 5.17
CA LEU A 36 3.48 -7.20 5.61
C LEU A 36 2.62 -6.75 6.78
N SER A 37 3.26 -6.33 7.87
CA SER A 37 2.52 -5.86 9.04
C SER A 37 2.28 -4.37 8.99
N THR A 38 1.06 -3.94 9.32
CA THR A 38 0.74 -2.51 9.47
C THR A 38 1.36 -1.88 10.71
N SER A 39 2.11 -2.65 11.50
CA SER A 39 2.98 -2.08 12.54
C SER A 39 4.27 -1.50 11.95
N ASP A 40 4.65 -1.94 10.74
CA ASP A 40 5.89 -1.52 10.09
C ASP A 40 5.66 -0.49 8.98
N VAL A 41 4.43 -0.38 8.49
CA VAL A 41 4.06 0.59 7.45
C VAL A 41 2.72 1.22 7.80
N SER A 42 2.47 2.40 7.24
CA SER A 42 1.13 2.97 7.24
C SER A 42 0.35 2.47 6.03
N ALA A 43 -0.89 2.09 6.23
CA ALA A 43 -1.74 1.59 5.16
C ALA A 43 -3.09 2.28 5.20
N ILE A 44 -3.54 2.74 4.05
CA ILE A 44 -4.84 3.39 3.88
C ILE A 44 -5.70 2.51 3.00
N ASN A 45 -6.89 2.18 3.50
CA ASN A 45 -7.91 1.48 2.72
C ASN A 45 -8.87 2.51 2.14
N ALA A 46 -9.03 2.50 0.81
CA ALA A 46 -9.88 3.46 0.11
C ALA A 46 -10.66 2.78 -1.00
N PRO A 47 -11.87 3.28 -1.33
CA PRO A 47 -12.58 2.79 -2.52
C PRO A 47 -11.72 2.94 -3.76
N SER A 48 -11.87 2.01 -4.70
CA SER A 48 -11.03 1.96 -5.91
C SER A 48 -11.05 3.26 -6.71
N GLY A 49 -12.20 3.92 -6.80
CA GLY A 49 -12.30 5.20 -7.50
C GLY A 49 -11.46 6.29 -6.87
N LEU A 50 -11.51 6.42 -5.54
CA LEU A 50 -10.69 7.38 -4.81
C LEU A 50 -9.21 7.00 -4.89
N ALA A 51 -8.90 5.73 -4.73
CA ALA A 51 -7.51 5.26 -4.82
C ALA A 51 -6.90 5.56 -6.19
N ALA A 52 -7.68 5.40 -7.27
CA ALA A 52 -7.23 5.72 -8.62
C ALA A 52 -6.92 7.21 -8.78
N LEU A 53 -7.74 8.09 -8.20
CA LEU A 53 -7.50 9.54 -8.25
C LEU A 53 -6.26 9.91 -7.44
N ILE A 54 -6.07 9.30 -6.29
CA ILE A 54 -4.88 9.52 -5.46
C ILE A 54 -3.62 9.05 -6.20
N ASP A 55 -3.68 7.87 -6.81
CA ASP A 55 -2.59 7.31 -7.59
C ASP A 55 -2.18 8.26 -8.73
N ASP A 56 -3.16 8.78 -9.43
CA ASP A 56 -2.96 9.70 -10.54
C ASP A 56 -2.26 10.98 -10.06
N GLU A 57 -2.73 11.55 -8.96
CA GLU A 57 -2.12 12.75 -8.36
C GLU A 57 -0.68 12.49 -7.91
N LEU A 58 -0.43 11.35 -7.27
CA LEU A 58 0.91 10.96 -6.86
C LEU A 58 1.84 10.77 -8.06
N PHE A 59 1.33 10.15 -9.11
CA PHE A 59 2.10 9.93 -10.34
C PHE A 59 2.53 11.26 -10.97
N TRP A 60 1.60 12.22 -11.10
CA TRP A 60 1.91 13.54 -11.63
C TRP A 60 2.91 14.31 -10.77
N SER A 61 2.90 14.06 -9.47
CA SER A 61 3.86 14.63 -8.52
C SER A 61 5.19 13.85 -8.46
N LYS A 62 5.34 12.83 -9.29
CA LYS A 62 6.51 11.93 -9.33
C LYS A 62 6.73 11.19 -8.01
N LYS A 63 5.64 10.86 -7.35
CA LYS A 63 5.63 10.15 -6.06
C LYS A 63 4.77 8.91 -6.18
N VAL A 64 5.36 7.82 -6.64
CA VAL A 64 4.62 6.59 -6.83
C VAL A 64 4.48 5.85 -5.49
N THR A 65 3.26 5.42 -5.19
CA THR A 65 2.95 4.64 -3.98
C THR A 65 2.43 3.27 -4.39
N PRO A 66 2.91 2.19 -3.79
CA PRO A 66 2.35 0.88 -4.05
C PRO A 66 0.89 0.81 -3.62
N ILE A 67 0.05 0.29 -4.48
CA ILE A 67 -1.38 0.12 -4.21
C ILE A 67 -1.77 -1.31 -4.46
N LEU A 68 -2.37 -1.93 -3.48
CA LEU A 68 -2.65 -3.35 -3.44
C LEU A 68 -4.15 -3.62 -3.47
N ASP A 69 -4.54 -4.59 -4.29
CA ASP A 69 -5.85 -5.22 -4.21
C ASP A 69 -5.67 -6.55 -3.49
N GLU A 70 -6.35 -6.73 -2.36
CA GLU A 70 -6.24 -7.96 -1.58
C GLU A 70 -6.95 -9.16 -2.22
N GLY A 71 -7.72 -8.93 -3.28
CA GLY A 71 -8.42 -10.00 -3.96
C GLY A 71 -9.69 -10.47 -3.26
N THR A 72 -10.19 -9.68 -2.31
CA THR A 72 -11.39 -10.04 -1.55
C THR A 72 -12.69 -9.67 -2.26
N GLY A 73 -12.60 -8.91 -3.35
CA GLY A 73 -13.78 -8.43 -4.06
C GLY A 73 -14.52 -7.28 -3.38
N SER A 74 -13.90 -6.67 -2.36
CA SER A 74 -14.52 -5.56 -1.61
C SER A 74 -14.68 -4.28 -2.43
N GLY A 75 -13.91 -4.14 -3.51
CA GLY A 75 -13.87 -2.89 -4.28
C GLY A 75 -12.96 -1.83 -3.68
N ASP A 76 -12.28 -2.13 -2.60
CA ASP A 76 -11.34 -1.23 -1.93
C ASP A 76 -9.91 -1.61 -2.26
N LEU A 77 -9.03 -0.62 -2.24
CA LEU A 77 -7.61 -0.80 -2.47
C LEU A 77 -6.83 -0.30 -1.26
N ILE A 78 -5.63 -0.84 -1.06
CA ILE A 78 -4.75 -0.47 0.05
C ILE A 78 -3.55 0.29 -0.49
N LEU A 79 -3.35 1.51 -0.01
CA LEU A 79 -2.18 2.32 -0.32
C LEU A 79 -1.15 2.14 0.81
N LEU A 80 0.08 1.80 0.44
CA LEU A 80 1.16 1.55 1.40
C LEU A 80 2.10 2.75 1.45
N ALA A 81 2.41 3.20 2.67
CA ALA A 81 3.25 4.36 2.88
C ALA A 81 4.16 4.17 4.09
N ALA A 82 5.23 4.95 4.15
CA ALA A 82 6.10 4.98 5.32
C ALA A 82 5.39 5.72 6.46
N PRO A 83 5.45 5.20 7.69
CA PRO A 83 4.81 5.86 8.82
C PRO A 83 5.48 7.18 9.15
N SER A 84 4.69 8.15 9.63
CA SER A 84 5.21 9.41 10.12
C SER A 84 5.46 9.30 11.62
N PRO A 85 6.56 9.92 12.14
CA PRO A 85 6.74 10.03 13.58
C PRO A 85 5.75 10.99 14.23
N LEU A 86 5.07 11.82 13.41
CA LEU A 86 4.08 12.77 13.90
C LEU A 86 2.70 12.11 13.93
N ASP A 87 1.90 12.53 14.89
CA ASP A 87 0.50 12.10 14.94
C ASP A 87 -0.29 12.83 13.85
N MET A 88 -0.74 12.09 12.86
CA MET A 88 -1.49 12.60 11.71
C MET A 88 -3.02 12.46 11.89
N SER A 89 -3.49 12.05 13.07
CA SER A 89 -4.90 11.74 13.26
C SER A 89 -5.81 12.96 13.06
N CYS A 90 -5.37 14.17 13.45
CA CYS A 90 -6.16 15.38 13.22
C CYS A 90 -6.34 15.68 11.74
N CYS A 91 -5.26 15.61 10.96
CA CYS A 91 -5.32 15.86 9.53
C CYS A 91 -6.16 14.80 8.82
N ALA A 92 -6.00 13.55 9.21
CA ALA A 92 -6.76 12.44 8.65
C ALA A 92 -8.24 12.55 8.98
N ALA A 93 -8.59 12.93 10.22
CA ALA A 93 -9.99 13.09 10.64
C ALA A 93 -10.72 14.14 9.80
N ASP A 94 -10.04 15.25 9.49
CA ASP A 94 -10.61 16.31 8.66
C ASP A 94 -10.89 15.83 7.23
N LEU A 95 -9.93 15.13 6.63
CA LEU A 95 -10.09 14.58 5.29
C LEU A 95 -11.15 13.48 5.25
N ARG A 96 -11.23 12.64 6.27
CA ARG A 96 -12.18 11.53 6.36
C ARG A 96 -13.63 12.00 6.42
N ARG A 97 -13.89 13.23 6.85
CA ARG A 97 -15.24 13.82 6.78
C ARG A 97 -15.65 14.10 5.34
N ARG A 98 -14.70 14.24 4.44
CA ARG A 98 -14.94 14.61 3.05
C ARG A 98 -14.83 13.42 2.10
N ALA A 99 -14.14 12.36 2.49
CA ALA A 99 -13.92 11.19 1.66
C ALA A 99 -13.94 9.93 2.53
N ARG A 100 -14.41 8.85 1.94
CA ARG A 100 -14.44 7.57 2.62
C ARG A 100 -13.09 6.87 2.42
N PHE A 101 -12.28 6.92 3.43
CA PHE A 101 -11.06 6.11 3.53
C PHE A 101 -10.76 5.85 5.00
N GLU A 102 -9.95 4.84 5.26
CA GLU A 102 -9.60 4.46 6.64
C GLU A 102 -8.14 4.07 6.73
N PHE A 103 -7.50 4.43 7.84
CA PHE A 103 -6.23 3.85 8.19
C PHE A 103 -6.46 2.43 8.71
N LEU A 104 -5.66 1.49 8.24
CA LEU A 104 -5.68 0.16 8.80
C LEU A 104 -5.06 0.18 10.20
N PRO A 105 -5.66 -0.56 11.15
CA PRO A 105 -5.13 -0.58 12.51
C PRO A 105 -3.73 -1.22 12.54
N PRO A 106 -2.88 -0.83 13.51
CA PRO A 106 -1.57 -1.45 13.66
C PRO A 106 -1.68 -2.96 13.92
N GLY A 107 -0.73 -3.72 13.41
CA GLY A 107 -0.67 -5.15 13.65
C GLY A 107 -1.47 -6.02 12.71
N ARG A 108 -2.15 -5.44 11.73
CA ARG A 108 -2.83 -6.22 10.70
C ARG A 108 -1.81 -6.79 9.73
N GLN A 109 -1.99 -8.06 9.35
CA GLN A 109 -1.17 -8.71 8.33
C GLN A 109 -1.80 -8.54 6.96
N ILE A 110 -1.02 -8.05 6.01
CA ILE A 110 -1.43 -7.85 4.63
C ILE A 110 -0.68 -8.86 3.77
N ALA A 111 -1.40 -9.64 2.97
CA ALA A 111 -0.78 -10.57 2.04
C ALA A 111 -0.33 -9.81 0.78
N LEU A 112 0.93 -9.98 0.39
CA LEU A 112 1.48 -9.40 -0.82
C LEU A 112 1.42 -10.40 -1.98
N PRO A 113 1.35 -9.91 -3.24
CA PRO A 113 1.40 -10.79 -4.40
C PRO A 113 2.66 -11.65 -4.43
N SER A 114 2.48 -12.90 -4.81
CA SER A 114 3.54 -13.89 -4.88
C SER A 114 3.44 -14.65 -6.20
N THR A 115 4.57 -15.16 -6.69
CA THR A 115 4.59 -16.03 -7.86
C THR A 115 3.96 -17.40 -7.59
N LEU A 116 3.87 -17.78 -6.31
CA LEU A 116 3.18 -19.01 -5.91
C LEU A 116 1.74 -18.66 -5.53
N PRO A 117 0.74 -19.26 -6.17
CA PRO A 117 -0.65 -18.97 -5.84
C PRO A 117 -0.96 -19.42 -4.41
N PRO A 118 -1.41 -18.50 -3.53
CA PRO A 118 -1.79 -18.86 -2.18
C PRO A 118 -3.15 -19.53 -2.15
N PRO A 119 -3.45 -20.32 -1.11
CA PRO A 119 -4.82 -20.75 -0.89
C PRO A 119 -5.69 -19.55 -0.48
N GLY A 120 -6.86 -19.41 -1.08
CA GLY A 120 -7.78 -18.33 -0.77
C GLY A 120 -7.61 -17.11 -1.68
N PRO A 121 -8.01 -15.91 -1.23
CA PRO A 121 -7.93 -14.70 -2.04
C PRO A 121 -6.51 -14.43 -2.53
N GLU A 122 -6.39 -14.09 -3.81
CA GLU A 122 -5.10 -13.83 -4.43
C GLU A 122 -4.88 -12.31 -4.56
N PRO A 123 -3.92 -11.75 -3.80
CA PRO A 123 -3.62 -10.32 -3.92
C PRO A 123 -2.89 -10.03 -5.22
N HIS A 124 -3.10 -8.81 -5.72
CA HIS A 124 -2.37 -8.32 -6.90
C HIS A 124 -2.18 -6.82 -6.80
N TRP A 125 -1.15 -6.34 -7.51
CA TRP A 125 -0.82 -4.92 -7.48
C TRP A 125 -1.73 -4.14 -8.43
N PHE A 126 -2.37 -3.11 -7.91
CA PHE A 126 -2.99 -2.07 -8.73
C PHE A 126 -1.90 -1.11 -9.24
N ARG A 127 -1.00 -0.70 -8.34
CA ARG A 127 0.20 0.04 -8.68
C ARG A 127 1.40 -0.70 -8.09
N TYR A 128 2.25 -1.21 -8.94
CA TYR A 128 3.44 -1.94 -8.53
C TYR A 128 4.41 -1.02 -7.80
N PRO A 129 5.14 -1.49 -6.77
CA PRO A 129 6.18 -0.69 -6.16
C PRO A 129 7.27 -0.36 -7.18
N GLN A 130 7.72 0.90 -7.20
CA GLN A 130 8.66 1.38 -8.20
C GLN A 130 9.85 2.11 -7.58
N SER A 131 9.87 2.30 -6.28
CA SER A 131 10.89 3.07 -5.58
C SER A 131 11.52 2.22 -4.49
N GLU A 132 12.79 2.49 -4.20
CA GLU A 132 13.51 1.82 -3.11
C GLU A 132 12.93 2.12 -1.73
N ARG A 133 12.14 3.19 -1.63
CA ARG A 133 11.53 3.61 -0.37
C ARG A 133 10.06 3.92 -0.57
N LEU A 134 9.28 3.60 0.44
CA LEU A 134 7.89 4.01 0.46
C LEU A 134 7.80 5.52 0.64
N GLN A 135 6.82 6.13 -0.03
CA GLN A 135 6.49 7.53 0.19
C GLN A 135 5.99 7.73 1.62
N PRO A 136 6.32 8.87 2.26
CA PRO A 136 5.79 9.12 3.59
C PRO A 136 4.27 9.28 3.55
N ILE A 137 3.61 8.89 4.63
CA ILE A 137 2.15 8.98 4.73
C ILE A 137 1.66 10.42 4.52
N THR A 138 2.48 11.40 4.87
CA THR A 138 2.15 12.82 4.65
C THR A 138 1.98 13.14 3.17
N ALA A 139 2.76 12.51 2.29
CA ALA A 139 2.61 12.69 0.84
C ALA A 139 1.27 12.15 0.34
N VAL A 140 0.84 11.00 0.87
CA VAL A 140 -0.44 10.40 0.51
C VAL A 140 -1.59 11.28 1.00
N LEU A 141 -1.54 11.76 2.24
CA LEU A 141 -2.56 12.65 2.78
C LEU A 141 -2.66 13.96 2.01
N ARG A 142 -1.51 14.49 1.57
CA ARG A 142 -1.49 15.68 0.72
C ARG A 142 -2.17 15.41 -0.63
N ALA A 143 -1.91 14.27 -1.22
CA ALA A 143 -2.57 13.88 -2.47
C ALA A 143 -4.08 13.76 -2.29
N ILE A 144 -4.53 13.18 -1.20
CA ILE A 144 -5.96 13.11 -0.87
C ILE A 144 -6.55 14.51 -0.79
N ARG A 145 -5.87 15.44 -0.11
CA ARG A 145 -6.33 16.81 0.01
C ARG A 145 -6.49 17.48 -1.36
N ILE A 146 -5.51 17.29 -2.24
CA ILE A 146 -5.54 17.86 -3.59
C ILE A 146 -6.71 17.27 -4.38
N VAL A 147 -6.87 15.97 -4.35
CA VAL A 147 -7.97 15.27 -5.04
C VAL A 147 -9.32 15.81 -4.55
N LEU A 148 -9.48 16.00 -3.25
CA LEU A 148 -10.73 16.48 -2.68
C LEU A 148 -11.04 17.94 -3.02
N ARG A 149 -10.04 18.75 -3.32
CA ARG A 149 -10.27 20.12 -3.81
C ARG A 149 -10.91 20.14 -5.18
N ASP A 150 -10.55 19.18 -6.02
CA ASP A 150 -11.01 19.12 -7.39
C ASP A 150 -12.38 18.46 -7.51
N ILE A 151 -12.85 17.80 -6.45
CA ILE A 151 -14.18 17.21 -6.43
C ILE A 151 -15.21 18.31 -6.11
N PRO A 152 -16.22 18.53 -6.97
CA PRO A 152 -17.23 19.55 -6.71
C PRO A 152 -17.98 19.28 -5.41
N ARG A 153 -18.13 20.33 -4.57
CA ARG A 153 -18.89 20.23 -3.32
C ARG A 153 -20.39 19.97 -3.54
N THR A 154 -20.84 20.15 -4.77
CA THR A 154 -22.23 19.94 -5.16
C THR A 154 -22.54 18.49 -5.48
N TYR A 155 -21.59 17.60 -5.24
CA TYR A 155 -21.84 16.17 -5.42
C TYR A 155 -22.94 15.76 -4.44
N PRO A 156 -24.06 15.22 -4.95
CA PRO A 156 -25.13 14.85 -4.04
C PRO A 156 -24.62 13.80 -3.06
N ALA A 157 -24.89 14.07 -1.81
CA ALA A 157 -24.49 13.19 -0.74
C ALA A 157 -25.20 11.83 -0.87
#